data_7ed232b5e966871e3550f2ff569c7137
#
_entry.id   7ed232b5e966871e3550f2ff569c7137
#
_cell.length_a   1.000
_cell.length_b   1.000
_cell.length_c   1.000
_cell.angle_alpha   90.00
_cell.angle_beta   90.00
_cell.angle_gamma   90.00
#
_symmetry.space_group_name_H-M   'P 1'
#
loop_
_entity.id
_entity.type
_entity.pdbx_description
1 polymer ?
#
loop_
_entity_poly.entity_id
_entity_poly.type
_entity_poly.pdbx_seq_one_letter_code
_entity_poly.pdbx_strand_id
1 'polypeptide(L)'
;MNKAFTKESDNDEFTEAVVRPVDPLPPNVPNYVTLEGARRVREELRRLIDEGKPALEVQASARQGGDGALANESKTKARKKLAEVTARIQLLESHIGRCQIVDGRQQRADTVRFGARVTVMDTEGDERTYLICGVDESEPGTGAVSWISPIAKVLLGHKIGDEVTLQLPRGEQLLEIVEIDY
;
A
#
# COMPACT_ATOMS: atom_id res chain seq x y z
N MET A 1 -38.13 52.76 -8.58
CA MET A 1 -37.00 51.99 -9.11
C MET A 1 -36.40 51.20 -7.96
N ASN A 2 -36.84 49.93 -7.79
CA ASN A 2 -36.35 49.04 -6.76
C ASN A 2 -35.28 48.13 -7.38
N LYS A 3 -34.03 48.28 -6.94
CA LYS A 3 -32.98 47.29 -7.22
C LYS A 3 -33.04 46.22 -6.15
N ALA A 4 -33.50 45.04 -6.53
CA ALA A 4 -33.39 43.84 -5.74
C ALA A 4 -31.90 43.44 -5.66
N PHE A 5 -31.39 43.38 -4.46
CA PHE A 5 -30.07 42.88 -4.13
C PHE A 5 -30.18 41.35 -3.99
N THR A 6 -29.82 40.65 -5.05
CA THR A 6 -29.73 39.20 -5.03
C THR A 6 -28.48 38.83 -4.24
N LYS A 7 -28.69 38.22 -3.09
CA LYS A 7 -27.61 37.67 -2.28
C LYS A 7 -27.18 36.34 -2.90
N GLU A 8 -26.10 36.36 -3.67
CA GLU A 8 -25.39 35.15 -4.05
C GLU A 8 -24.86 34.48 -2.78
N SER A 9 -25.45 33.35 -2.49
CA SER A 9 -24.89 32.43 -1.49
C SER A 9 -23.70 31.73 -2.14
N ASP A 10 -22.51 32.25 -1.92
CA ASP A 10 -21.28 31.51 -2.12
C ASP A 10 -21.28 30.31 -1.17
N ASN A 11 -21.82 29.23 -1.68
CA ASN A 11 -21.68 27.90 -1.08
C ASN A 11 -20.33 27.37 -1.59
N ASP A 12 -19.25 27.90 -1.06
CA ASP A 12 -17.93 27.26 -1.18
C ASP A 12 -17.99 25.90 -0.50
N GLU A 13 -18.53 24.94 -1.23
CA GLU A 13 -18.31 23.53 -0.97
C GLU A 13 -16.80 23.28 -1.18
N PHE A 14 -16.04 23.47 -0.13
CA PHE A 14 -14.68 22.97 -0.03
C PHE A 14 -14.77 21.44 -0.05
N THR A 15 -14.91 20.90 -1.24
CA THR A 15 -14.80 19.46 -1.48
C THR A 15 -13.31 19.13 -1.36
N GLU A 16 -12.85 18.99 -0.11
CA GLU A 16 -11.51 18.49 0.18
C GLU A 16 -11.40 17.13 -0.51
N ALA A 17 -10.67 17.08 -1.62
CA ALA A 17 -10.54 15.91 -2.45
C ALA A 17 -10.02 14.75 -1.57
N VAL A 18 -10.87 13.77 -1.33
CA VAL A 18 -10.48 12.53 -0.66
C VAL A 18 -9.40 11.89 -1.53
N VAL A 19 -8.15 11.93 -1.07
CA VAL A 19 -7.03 11.28 -1.73
C VAL A 19 -7.30 9.78 -1.69
N ARG A 20 -7.83 9.25 -2.79
CA ARG A 20 -7.99 7.80 -2.94
C ARG A 20 -6.60 7.19 -3.06
N PRO A 21 -6.28 6.13 -2.29
CA PRO A 21 -5.03 5.43 -2.46
C PRO A 21 -4.93 4.97 -3.93
N VAL A 22 -3.84 5.34 -4.59
CA VAL A 22 -3.58 4.90 -5.95
C VAL A 22 -3.28 3.41 -5.91
N ASP A 23 -4.01 2.61 -6.69
CA ASP A 23 -3.70 1.18 -6.81
C ASP A 23 -2.31 1.04 -7.48
N PRO A 24 -1.32 0.47 -6.78
CA PRO A 24 0.02 0.29 -7.35
C PRO A 24 0.06 -0.79 -8.43
N LEU A 25 -0.96 -1.68 -8.48
CA LEU A 25 -1.05 -2.73 -9.47
C LEU A 25 -1.64 -2.21 -10.79
N PRO A 26 -1.00 -2.49 -11.93
CA PRO A 26 -1.60 -2.18 -13.23
C PRO A 26 -2.96 -2.89 -13.39
N PRO A 27 -3.89 -2.31 -14.18
CA PRO A 27 -5.15 -2.96 -14.51
C PRO A 27 -4.91 -4.34 -15.14
N ASN A 28 -5.71 -5.32 -14.76
CA ASN A 28 -5.66 -6.70 -15.28
C ASN A 28 -4.39 -7.51 -14.95
N VAL A 29 -3.53 -7.02 -14.07
CA VAL A 29 -2.40 -7.80 -13.55
C VAL A 29 -2.84 -8.55 -12.30
N PRO A 30 -2.52 -9.87 -12.18
CA PRO A 30 -2.79 -10.63 -10.97
C PRO A 30 -2.10 -10.01 -9.76
N ASN A 31 -2.76 -10.05 -8.61
CA ASN A 31 -2.13 -9.70 -7.34
C ASN A 31 -1.45 -10.95 -6.76
N TYR A 32 -0.15 -11.10 -7.01
CA TYR A 32 0.63 -12.18 -6.40
C TYR A 32 0.83 -11.89 -4.93
N VAL A 33 0.52 -12.88 -4.09
CA VAL A 33 0.66 -12.80 -2.64
C VAL A 33 1.20 -14.10 -2.09
N THR A 34 1.89 -14.03 -0.95
CA THR A 34 2.26 -15.23 -0.18
C THR A 34 1.03 -15.79 0.54
N LEU A 35 1.09 -17.04 1.01
CA LEU A 35 0.03 -17.62 1.82
C LEU A 35 -0.23 -16.80 3.09
N GLU A 36 0.84 -16.33 3.73
CA GLU A 36 0.79 -15.50 4.93
C GLU A 36 0.22 -14.11 4.62
N GLY A 37 0.66 -13.48 3.52
CA GLY A 37 0.13 -12.20 3.07
C GLY A 37 -1.35 -12.25 2.76
N ALA A 38 -1.81 -13.31 2.09
CA ALA A 38 -3.24 -13.50 1.81
C ALA A 38 -4.09 -13.61 3.09
N ARG A 39 -3.55 -14.19 4.17
CA ARG A 39 -4.22 -14.24 5.48
C ARG A 39 -4.28 -12.84 6.10
N ARG A 40 -3.14 -12.14 6.16
CA ARG A 40 -3.04 -10.78 6.73
C ARG A 40 -3.97 -9.79 6.03
N VAL A 41 -4.01 -9.80 4.70
CA VAL A 41 -4.88 -8.92 3.92
C VAL A 41 -6.37 -9.18 4.22
N ARG A 42 -6.79 -10.46 4.31
CA ARG A 42 -8.16 -10.80 4.66
C ARG A 42 -8.52 -10.41 6.08
N GLU A 43 -7.59 -10.56 7.01
CA GLU A 43 -7.76 -10.16 8.40
C GLU A 43 -7.85 -8.64 8.55
N GLU A 44 -7.00 -7.89 7.87
CA GLU A 44 -7.08 -6.42 7.79
C GLU A 44 -8.44 -5.97 7.25
N LEU A 45 -8.88 -6.55 6.12
CA LEU A 45 -10.19 -6.22 5.53
C LEU A 45 -11.32 -6.48 6.51
N ARG A 46 -11.34 -7.64 7.17
CA ARG A 46 -12.36 -7.97 8.17
C ARG A 46 -12.36 -6.95 9.31
N ARG A 47 -11.21 -6.65 9.90
CA ARG A 47 -11.09 -5.67 10.97
C ARG A 47 -11.57 -4.28 10.56
N LEU A 48 -11.27 -3.85 9.35
CA LEU A 48 -11.72 -2.56 8.83
C LEU A 48 -13.25 -2.51 8.66
N ILE A 49 -13.86 -3.60 8.17
CA ILE A 49 -15.32 -3.70 7.97
C ILE A 49 -16.05 -3.84 9.31
N ASP A 50 -15.59 -4.72 10.18
CA ASP A 50 -16.34 -5.10 11.39
C ASP A 50 -16.16 -4.09 12.53
N GLU A 51 -15.00 -3.43 12.62
CA GLU A 51 -14.64 -2.56 13.74
C GLU A 51 -14.32 -1.12 13.29
N GLY A 52 -13.43 -0.97 12.33
CA GLY A 52 -12.87 0.34 11.97
C GLY A 52 -13.92 1.27 11.37
N LYS A 53 -14.66 0.83 10.38
CA LYS A 53 -15.66 1.63 9.69
C LYS A 53 -16.86 1.97 10.60
N PRO A 54 -17.48 1.02 11.33
CA PRO A 54 -18.60 1.33 12.23
C PRO A 54 -18.22 2.30 13.36
N ALA A 55 -17.04 2.15 13.95
CA ALA A 55 -16.56 3.06 14.99
C ALA A 55 -16.42 4.50 14.48
N LEU A 56 -15.93 4.68 13.25
CA LEU A 56 -15.80 6.00 12.63
C LEU A 56 -17.16 6.58 12.20
N GLU A 57 -18.10 5.76 11.75
CA GLU A 57 -19.47 6.19 11.43
C GLU A 57 -20.17 6.75 12.67
N VAL A 58 -20.04 6.10 13.82
CA VAL A 58 -20.56 6.59 15.11
C VAL A 58 -19.92 7.94 15.45
N GLN A 59 -18.60 8.07 15.36
CA GLN A 59 -17.91 9.32 15.66
C GLN A 59 -18.28 10.46 14.69
N ALA A 60 -18.41 10.16 13.39
CA ALA A 60 -18.78 11.13 12.37
C ALA A 60 -20.24 11.62 12.49
N SER A 61 -21.14 10.77 13.04
CA SER A 61 -22.57 11.06 13.23
C SER A 61 -22.91 11.57 14.63
N ALA A 62 -22.01 11.47 15.61
CA ALA A 62 -22.27 11.82 16.99
C ALA A 62 -22.80 13.27 17.12
N ARG A 63 -24.02 13.42 17.64
CA ARG A 63 -24.58 14.68 18.09
C ARG A 63 -23.98 15.01 19.46
N GLN A 64 -22.79 15.57 19.49
CA GLN A 64 -22.29 16.14 20.75
C GLN A 64 -23.04 17.44 21.00
N GLY A 65 -23.67 17.54 22.17
CA GLY A 65 -24.44 18.70 22.62
C GLY A 65 -23.51 19.89 22.96
N GLY A 66 -23.06 20.58 21.94
CA GLY A 66 -22.24 21.80 22.05
C GLY A 66 -21.83 22.29 20.66
N ASP A 67 -22.19 23.54 20.34
CA ASP A 67 -21.81 24.24 19.12
C ASP A 67 -20.35 24.75 19.15
N GLY A 68 -19.43 24.01 19.77
CA GLY A 68 -18.03 24.40 19.89
C GLY A 68 -17.20 24.03 18.66
N ALA A 69 -16.26 24.90 18.29
CA ALA A 69 -15.30 24.68 17.17
C ALA A 69 -14.57 23.33 17.28
N LEU A 70 -14.20 22.89 18.47
CA LEU A 70 -13.56 21.60 18.75
C LEU A 70 -14.42 20.38 18.37
N ALA A 71 -15.75 20.46 18.57
CA ALA A 71 -16.69 19.40 18.20
C ALA A 71 -16.79 19.26 16.67
N ASN A 72 -16.77 20.37 15.95
CA ASN A 72 -16.78 20.39 14.48
C ASN A 72 -15.48 19.87 13.91
N GLU A 73 -14.32 20.23 14.47
CA GLU A 73 -13.02 19.71 14.06
C GLU A 73 -12.93 18.18 14.23
N SER A 74 -13.38 17.67 15.38
CA SER A 74 -13.42 16.21 15.65
C SER A 74 -14.26 15.46 14.64
N LYS A 75 -15.43 15.99 14.26
CA LYS A 75 -16.30 15.40 13.24
C LYS A 75 -15.67 15.42 11.85
N THR A 76 -15.05 16.53 11.49
CA THR A 76 -14.34 16.66 10.19
C THR A 76 -13.22 15.64 10.10
N LYS A 77 -12.44 15.50 11.17
CA LYS A 77 -11.36 14.49 11.26
C LYS A 77 -11.90 13.05 11.16
N ALA A 78 -13.02 12.77 11.84
CA ALA A 78 -13.65 11.45 11.75
C ALA A 78 -14.20 11.15 10.35
N ARG A 79 -14.80 12.12 9.67
CA ARG A 79 -15.27 11.98 8.28
C ARG A 79 -14.12 11.73 7.31
N LYS A 80 -13.01 12.48 7.44
CA LYS A 80 -11.82 12.27 6.62
C LYS A 80 -11.28 10.84 6.80
N LYS A 81 -11.12 10.41 8.04
CA LYS A 81 -10.65 9.06 8.36
C LYS A 81 -11.62 7.96 7.89
N LEU A 82 -12.93 8.19 7.94
CA LEU A 82 -13.94 7.28 7.39
C LEU A 82 -13.80 7.13 5.88
N ALA A 83 -13.55 8.23 5.16
CA ALA A 83 -13.32 8.20 3.73
C ALA A 83 -12.03 7.43 3.38
N GLU A 84 -10.94 7.64 4.12
CA GLU A 84 -9.68 6.90 3.97
C GLU A 84 -9.87 5.39 4.20
N VAL A 85 -10.56 5.01 5.28
CA VAL A 85 -10.86 3.60 5.60
C VAL A 85 -11.75 2.97 4.52
N THR A 86 -12.76 3.69 4.05
CA THR A 86 -13.64 3.20 2.97
C THR A 86 -12.86 2.97 1.68
N ALA A 87 -11.97 3.89 1.31
CA ALA A 87 -11.11 3.74 0.14
C ALA A 87 -10.12 2.56 0.31
N ARG A 88 -9.57 2.35 1.52
CA ARG A 88 -8.71 1.20 1.80
C ARG A 88 -9.46 -0.12 1.69
N ILE A 89 -10.69 -0.20 2.19
CA ILE A 89 -11.56 -1.39 2.04
C ILE A 89 -11.75 -1.70 0.54
N GLN A 90 -12.14 -0.73 -0.27
CA GLN A 90 -12.34 -0.92 -1.72
C GLN A 90 -11.07 -1.42 -2.43
N LEU A 91 -9.90 -0.88 -2.05
CA LEU A 91 -8.63 -1.33 -2.60
C LEU A 91 -8.33 -2.78 -2.23
N LEU A 92 -8.49 -3.15 -0.95
CA LEU A 92 -8.26 -4.51 -0.47
C LEU A 92 -9.23 -5.51 -1.11
N GLU A 93 -10.52 -5.15 -1.28
CA GLU A 93 -11.50 -5.98 -2.00
C GLU A 93 -11.08 -6.23 -3.46
N SER A 94 -10.62 -5.18 -4.15
CA SER A 94 -10.08 -5.28 -5.50
C SER A 94 -8.85 -6.20 -5.56
N HIS A 95 -7.93 -6.06 -4.61
CA HIS A 95 -6.71 -6.87 -4.53
C HIS A 95 -7.01 -8.33 -4.24
N ILE A 96 -7.97 -8.62 -3.33
CA ILE A 96 -8.42 -9.99 -3.02
C ILE A 96 -9.10 -10.62 -4.24
N GLY A 97 -9.89 -9.85 -4.99
CA GLY A 97 -10.56 -10.35 -6.20
C GLY A 97 -9.60 -10.78 -7.31
N ARG A 98 -8.37 -10.24 -7.33
CA ARG A 98 -7.30 -10.57 -8.29
C ARG A 98 -6.18 -11.43 -7.68
N CYS A 99 -6.36 -11.91 -6.45
CA CYS A 99 -5.36 -12.59 -5.66
C CYS A 99 -4.95 -13.94 -6.28
N GLN A 100 -3.64 -14.13 -6.47
CA GLN A 100 -3.01 -15.40 -6.79
C GLN A 100 -1.98 -15.74 -5.72
N ILE A 101 -2.25 -16.82 -4.97
CA ILE A 101 -1.34 -17.25 -3.92
C ILE A 101 -0.18 -18.01 -4.55
N VAL A 102 1.04 -17.56 -4.25
CA VAL A 102 2.28 -18.19 -4.68
C VAL A 102 3.01 -18.73 -3.44
N ASP A 103 3.25 -20.05 -3.42
CA ASP A 103 4.05 -20.68 -2.37
C ASP A 103 5.53 -20.69 -2.80
N GLY A 104 6.32 -19.78 -2.26
CA GLY A 104 7.75 -19.67 -2.54
C GLY A 104 8.54 -20.92 -2.16
N ARG A 105 8.10 -21.65 -1.12
CA ARG A 105 8.78 -22.85 -0.64
C ARG A 105 8.82 -24.01 -1.63
N GLN A 106 7.92 -24.00 -2.61
CA GLN A 106 7.89 -24.99 -3.71
C GLN A 106 8.79 -24.61 -4.88
N GLN A 107 9.34 -23.39 -4.85
CA GLN A 107 10.18 -22.85 -5.92
C GLN A 107 11.67 -23.02 -5.59
N ARG A 108 12.16 -24.24 -5.46
CA ARG A 108 13.61 -24.49 -5.42
C ARG A 108 14.19 -24.14 -6.80
N ALA A 109 14.63 -22.91 -6.96
CA ALA A 109 15.21 -22.43 -8.20
C ALA A 109 16.49 -21.65 -7.90
N ASP A 110 17.51 -21.85 -8.75
CA ASP A 110 18.75 -21.07 -8.74
C ASP A 110 18.54 -19.61 -9.21
N THR A 111 17.27 -19.21 -9.40
CA THR A 111 16.88 -17.97 -10.02
C THR A 111 15.90 -17.23 -9.11
N VAL A 112 16.11 -15.96 -8.90
CA VAL A 112 15.24 -15.09 -8.10
C VAL A 112 13.81 -15.06 -8.67
N ARG A 113 12.86 -15.45 -7.85
CA ARG A 113 11.42 -15.42 -8.16
C ARG A 113 10.63 -14.76 -7.04
N PHE A 114 9.32 -14.59 -7.25
CA PHE A 114 8.40 -14.14 -6.20
C PHE A 114 8.49 -15.07 -4.96
N GLY A 115 8.57 -14.48 -3.78
CA GLY A 115 8.72 -15.19 -2.50
C GLY A 115 10.17 -15.43 -2.09
N ALA A 116 11.16 -15.12 -2.95
CA ALA A 116 12.56 -15.25 -2.62
C ALA A 116 13.01 -14.21 -1.58
N ARG A 117 13.87 -14.66 -0.69
CA ARG A 117 14.73 -13.81 0.14
C ARG A 117 16.09 -13.71 -0.55
N VAL A 118 16.44 -12.52 -1.00
CA VAL A 118 17.65 -12.27 -1.80
C VAL A 118 18.58 -11.38 -1.02
N THR A 119 19.80 -11.85 -0.76
CA THR A 119 20.87 -11.02 -0.21
C THR A 119 21.71 -10.49 -1.35
N VAL A 120 21.90 -9.20 -1.36
CA VAL A 120 22.76 -8.50 -2.32
C VAL A 120 23.87 -7.77 -1.59
N MET A 121 25.02 -7.62 -2.26
CA MET A 121 26.19 -6.88 -1.77
C MET A 121 26.47 -5.71 -2.71
N ASP A 122 26.72 -4.55 -2.16
CA ASP A 122 27.12 -3.37 -2.97
C ASP A 122 28.65 -3.30 -3.14
N THR A 123 29.10 -2.29 -3.90
CA THR A 123 30.54 -2.08 -4.19
C THR A 123 31.39 -1.73 -2.98
N GLU A 124 30.77 -1.35 -1.84
CA GLU A 124 31.42 -1.04 -0.59
C GLU A 124 31.53 -2.29 0.32
N GLY A 125 30.86 -3.39 -0.09
CA GLY A 125 30.81 -4.65 0.66
C GLY A 125 29.67 -4.70 1.66
N ASP A 126 28.74 -3.75 1.62
CA ASP A 126 27.58 -3.73 2.48
C ASP A 126 26.48 -4.68 1.96
N GLU A 127 26.04 -5.60 2.81
CA GLU A 127 25.00 -6.56 2.48
C GLU A 127 23.62 -6.06 2.88
N ARG A 128 22.63 -6.34 2.03
CA ARG A 128 21.21 -6.09 2.29
C ARG A 128 20.36 -7.24 1.81
N THR A 129 19.41 -7.65 2.63
CA THR A 129 18.49 -8.74 2.30
C THR A 129 17.11 -8.20 1.99
N TYR A 130 16.53 -8.64 0.87
CA TYR A 130 15.19 -8.29 0.40
C TYR A 130 14.30 -9.52 0.30
N LEU A 131 13.10 -9.46 0.87
CA LEU A 131 12.04 -10.45 0.65
C LEU A 131 11.12 -9.93 -0.45
N ILE A 132 11.05 -10.62 -1.59
CA ILE A 132 10.17 -10.25 -2.71
C ILE A 132 8.76 -10.78 -2.43
N CYS A 133 7.82 -9.89 -2.16
CA CYS A 133 6.47 -10.23 -1.73
C CYS A 133 5.38 -9.44 -2.47
N GLY A 134 4.13 -9.63 -2.11
CA GLY A 134 3.00 -8.91 -2.66
C GLY A 134 2.99 -7.41 -2.31
N VAL A 135 2.18 -6.64 -3.06
CA VAL A 135 2.07 -5.19 -2.86
C VAL A 135 1.54 -4.81 -1.48
N ASP A 136 0.63 -5.62 -0.94
CA ASP A 136 0.05 -5.41 0.39
C ASP A 136 0.89 -6.02 1.53
N GLU A 137 2.01 -6.68 1.18
CA GLU A 137 2.91 -7.33 2.13
C GLU A 137 4.20 -6.54 2.35
N SER A 138 4.47 -5.60 1.45
CA SER A 138 5.69 -4.79 1.51
C SER A 138 5.62 -3.79 2.66
N GLU A 139 6.73 -3.68 3.40
CA GLU A 139 6.84 -2.78 4.54
C GLU A 139 8.17 -2.03 4.51
N PRO A 140 8.15 -0.69 4.45
CA PRO A 140 9.35 0.12 4.42
C PRO A 140 10.26 -0.14 5.63
N GLY A 141 11.55 -0.36 5.38
CA GLY A 141 12.55 -0.56 6.44
C GLY A 141 12.71 -1.98 6.96
N THR A 142 11.84 -2.93 6.59
CA THR A 142 11.94 -4.34 7.00
C THR A 142 12.66 -5.23 6.01
N GLY A 143 12.97 -4.72 4.80
CA GLY A 143 13.47 -5.51 3.69
C GLY A 143 12.38 -6.23 2.88
N ALA A 144 11.11 -6.20 3.32
CA ALA A 144 10.00 -6.73 2.54
C ALA A 144 9.63 -5.75 1.42
N VAL A 145 9.88 -6.13 0.17
CA VAL A 145 9.71 -5.29 -1.01
C VAL A 145 8.67 -5.87 -1.96
N SER A 146 7.82 -4.99 -2.49
CA SER A 146 6.84 -5.42 -3.49
C SER A 146 7.53 -5.91 -4.76
N TRP A 147 7.01 -6.98 -5.36
CA TRP A 147 7.53 -7.53 -6.62
C TRP A 147 7.48 -6.55 -7.80
N ILE A 148 6.67 -5.48 -7.72
CA ILE A 148 6.63 -4.40 -8.71
C ILE A 148 7.59 -3.25 -8.38
N SER A 149 8.28 -3.29 -7.25
CA SER A 149 9.25 -2.25 -6.86
C SER A 149 10.46 -2.24 -7.79
N PRO A 150 11.17 -1.09 -7.92
CA PRO A 150 12.37 -1.01 -8.76
C PRO A 150 13.41 -2.06 -8.39
N ILE A 151 13.69 -2.26 -7.10
CA ILE A 151 14.67 -3.26 -6.66
C ILE A 151 14.24 -4.69 -7.00
N ALA A 152 12.98 -5.05 -6.77
CA ALA A 152 12.49 -6.39 -7.09
C ALA A 152 12.56 -6.66 -8.60
N LYS A 153 12.23 -5.66 -9.44
CA LYS A 153 12.28 -5.79 -10.91
C LYS A 153 13.67 -6.07 -11.45
N VAL A 154 14.71 -5.49 -10.86
CA VAL A 154 16.10 -5.74 -11.31
C VAL A 154 16.66 -7.06 -10.78
N LEU A 155 16.11 -7.58 -9.66
CA LEU A 155 16.53 -8.86 -9.11
C LEU A 155 15.83 -10.06 -9.75
N LEU A 156 14.54 -9.92 -10.11
CA LEU A 156 13.74 -11.03 -10.65
C LEU A 156 14.35 -11.61 -11.93
N GLY A 157 14.50 -12.94 -11.95
CA GLY A 157 15.04 -13.70 -13.08
C GLY A 157 16.56 -13.88 -13.04
N HIS A 158 17.28 -13.20 -12.17
CA HIS A 158 18.74 -13.30 -11.99
C HIS A 158 19.12 -14.44 -11.03
N LYS A 159 20.41 -14.80 -11.01
CA LYS A 159 20.99 -15.90 -10.22
C LYS A 159 22.04 -15.39 -9.25
N ILE A 160 22.46 -16.26 -8.33
CA ILE A 160 23.63 -15.98 -7.47
C ILE A 160 24.87 -15.73 -8.35
N GLY A 161 25.62 -14.67 -8.02
CA GLY A 161 26.77 -14.18 -8.76
C GLY A 161 26.45 -13.22 -9.89
N ASP A 162 25.17 -12.98 -10.19
CA ASP A 162 24.79 -11.95 -11.19
C ASP A 162 24.89 -10.55 -10.57
N GLU A 163 25.39 -9.61 -11.39
CA GLU A 163 25.39 -8.18 -11.07
C GLU A 163 24.17 -7.50 -11.68
N VAL A 164 23.49 -6.67 -10.90
CA VAL A 164 22.34 -5.89 -11.34
C VAL A 164 22.55 -4.41 -11.01
N THR A 165 22.00 -3.52 -11.85
CA THR A 165 22.08 -2.07 -11.64
C THR A 165 20.75 -1.52 -11.22
N LEU A 166 20.67 -0.98 -10.00
CA LEU A 166 19.51 -0.29 -9.46
C LEU A 166 19.60 1.21 -9.76
N GLN A 167 18.60 1.73 -10.48
CA GLN A 167 18.46 3.17 -10.73
C GLN A 167 17.85 3.86 -9.53
N LEU A 168 18.58 4.79 -8.92
CA LEU A 168 18.14 5.62 -7.80
C LEU A 168 18.12 7.09 -8.19
N PRO A 169 17.33 7.95 -7.52
CA PRO A 169 17.33 9.40 -7.79
C PRO A 169 18.70 10.09 -7.63
N ARG A 170 19.62 9.47 -6.89
CA ARG A 170 20.99 9.97 -6.63
C ARG A 170 22.07 9.34 -7.52
N GLY A 171 21.68 8.48 -8.47
CA GLY A 171 22.59 7.76 -9.36
C GLY A 171 22.28 6.28 -9.43
N GLU A 172 23.20 5.53 -10.03
CA GLU A 172 23.12 4.08 -10.19
C GLU A 172 23.84 3.39 -9.03
N GLN A 173 23.28 2.29 -8.57
CA GLN A 173 23.93 1.40 -7.59
C GLN A 173 24.10 0.03 -8.21
N LEU A 174 25.33 -0.45 -8.28
CA LEU A 174 25.65 -1.81 -8.68
C LEU A 174 25.51 -2.73 -7.48
N LEU A 175 24.82 -3.87 -7.66
CA LEU A 175 24.56 -4.86 -6.64
C LEU A 175 24.89 -6.25 -7.19
N GLU A 176 25.61 -7.06 -6.41
CA GLU A 176 25.84 -8.48 -6.68
C GLU A 176 24.87 -9.33 -5.86
N ILE A 177 24.26 -10.34 -6.47
CA ILE A 177 23.39 -11.30 -5.77
C ILE A 177 24.28 -12.36 -5.11
N VAL A 178 24.35 -12.35 -3.78
CA VAL A 178 25.24 -13.27 -3.04
C VAL A 178 24.50 -14.48 -2.49
N GLU A 179 23.17 -14.37 -2.24
CA GLU A 179 22.37 -15.47 -1.71
C GLU A 179 20.92 -15.40 -2.18
N ILE A 180 20.30 -16.56 -2.41
CA ILE A 180 18.86 -16.71 -2.71
C ILE A 180 18.32 -17.83 -1.81
N ASP A 181 17.29 -17.51 -0.99
CA ASP A 181 16.59 -18.44 -0.11
C ASP A 181 15.07 -18.35 -0.32
N TYR A 182 14.29 -19.43 0.08
CA TYR A 182 12.83 -19.53 -0.14
C TYR A 182 12.05 -19.98 1.10
#